data_49f1bb024de38988773ee41a812465b6
#
_entry.id   49f1bb024de38988773ee41a812465b6
#
_cell.length_a   1.000
_cell.length_b   1.000
_cell.length_c   1.000
_cell.angle_alpha   90.00
_cell.angle_beta   90.00
_cell.angle_gamma   90.00
#
_symmetry.space_group_name_H-M   'P 1'
#
loop_
_entity.id
_entity.type
_entity.pdbx_description
1 polymer ?
#
loop_
_entity_poly.entity_id
_entity_poly.type
_entity_poly.pdbx_seq_one_letter_code
_entity_poly.pdbx_strand_id
1 'polypeptide(L)'
;MKIYFPKKLLVLFLIVCPVVFVRAQADGKSIIEKAELNTRGKSSYMETNMEIIRPKWTRSVQFKSWSSESNYGLVFITGPAKEKGQSFLKRNMEVWSWSPAIRRTIKIPPSMMLQGWMGSDYTNDDLLKASSVVDDYTHKLLGEETVDGKRCYKIELKPKDGAAIVWGMLLKWVSKDQLVAVKTEYYDELGELVKTEIASNIKTISGRNMPSKLELIPADKSGSKTVITYSNMKFDIPLGTEIFTQQYMQRVK
;
A
#
# COMPACT_ATOMS: atom_id res chain seq x y z
N MET A 1 -77.24 48.45 -21.63
CA MET A 1 -76.96 47.52 -20.55
C MET A 1 -75.57 46.96 -20.94
N LYS A 2 -74.45 47.46 -20.36
CA LYS A 2 -73.06 47.00 -20.63
C LYS A 2 -72.66 46.00 -19.58
N ILE A 3 -72.37 44.80 -20.03
CA ILE A 3 -71.93 43.70 -19.16
C ILE A 3 -70.38 43.78 -19.05
N TYR A 4 -69.86 44.00 -17.83
CA TYR A 4 -68.45 43.97 -17.49
C TYR A 4 -68.00 42.55 -17.17
N PHE A 5 -67.02 41.98 -17.91
CA PHE A 5 -66.35 40.75 -17.56
C PHE A 5 -65.09 41.08 -16.74
N PRO A 6 -64.88 40.42 -15.58
CA PRO A 6 -63.64 40.62 -14.84
C PRO A 6 -62.48 39.83 -15.47
N LYS A 7 -61.33 40.50 -15.71
CA LYS A 7 -60.10 39.89 -16.15
C LYS A 7 -59.55 39.03 -15.00
N LYS A 8 -59.55 37.70 -15.15
CA LYS A 8 -58.83 36.78 -14.24
C LYS A 8 -57.34 36.93 -14.46
N LEU A 9 -56.63 37.45 -13.45
CA LEU A 9 -55.17 37.54 -13.40
C LEU A 9 -54.61 36.15 -13.07
N LEU A 10 -53.99 35.46 -14.04
CA LEU A 10 -53.35 34.17 -13.84
C LEU A 10 -51.95 34.45 -13.26
N VAL A 11 -51.77 34.25 -11.94
CA VAL A 11 -50.46 34.32 -11.26
C VAL A 11 -49.75 33.00 -11.49
N LEU A 12 -48.76 33.01 -12.39
CA LEU A 12 -47.89 31.86 -12.64
C LEU A 12 -46.87 31.75 -11.49
N PHE A 13 -47.08 30.77 -10.56
CA PHE A 13 -46.12 30.49 -9.48
C PHE A 13 -44.97 29.68 -10.03
N LEU A 14 -43.83 30.35 -10.29
CA LEU A 14 -42.59 29.69 -10.71
C LEU A 14 -42.00 28.97 -9.48
N ILE A 15 -42.21 27.65 -9.39
CA ILE A 15 -41.55 26.81 -8.36
C ILE A 15 -40.09 26.67 -8.75
N VAL A 16 -39.24 27.49 -8.13
CA VAL A 16 -37.78 27.30 -8.19
C VAL A 16 -37.41 26.13 -7.31
N CYS A 17 -37.26 24.93 -7.91
CA CYS A 17 -36.76 23.76 -7.23
C CYS A 17 -35.25 23.95 -6.99
N PRO A 18 -34.76 23.99 -5.73
CA PRO A 18 -33.33 24.09 -5.49
C PRO A 18 -32.66 22.78 -5.95
N VAL A 19 -31.83 22.86 -6.97
CA VAL A 19 -30.96 21.73 -7.37
C VAL A 19 -29.93 21.53 -6.28
N VAL A 20 -30.22 20.60 -5.36
CA VAL A 20 -29.23 20.15 -4.38
C VAL A 20 -28.20 19.32 -5.12
N PHE A 21 -27.04 19.90 -5.43
CA PHE A 21 -25.88 19.16 -5.88
C PHE A 21 -25.43 18.24 -4.75
N VAL A 22 -25.90 17.00 -4.74
CA VAL A 22 -25.31 15.93 -3.93
C VAL A 22 -23.90 15.71 -4.50
N ARG A 23 -22.89 16.33 -3.92
CA ARG A 23 -21.52 15.94 -4.16
C ARG A 23 -21.40 14.49 -3.67
N ALA A 24 -21.20 13.56 -4.59
CA ALA A 24 -20.83 12.19 -4.24
C ALA A 24 -19.61 12.28 -3.33
N GLN A 25 -19.78 11.96 -2.06
CA GLN A 25 -18.67 11.91 -1.11
C GLN A 25 -17.72 10.82 -1.60
N ALA A 26 -16.47 11.15 -1.78
CA ALA A 26 -15.47 10.18 -2.23
C ALA A 26 -15.45 9.00 -1.25
N ASP A 27 -15.67 7.80 -1.75
CA ASP A 27 -15.65 6.57 -0.97
C ASP A 27 -14.21 6.21 -0.60
N GLY A 28 -13.96 5.98 0.70
CA GLY A 28 -12.64 5.63 1.22
C GLY A 28 -12.02 4.41 0.51
N LYS A 29 -12.83 3.40 0.22
CA LYS A 29 -12.41 2.20 -0.51
C LYS A 29 -11.92 2.54 -1.91
N SER A 30 -12.70 3.29 -2.67
CA SER A 30 -12.35 3.70 -4.03
C SER A 30 -11.05 4.53 -4.09
N ILE A 31 -10.77 5.35 -3.07
CA ILE A 31 -9.52 6.11 -2.99
C ILE A 31 -8.34 5.16 -2.76
N ILE A 32 -8.46 4.20 -1.84
CA ILE A 32 -7.41 3.20 -1.56
C ILE A 32 -7.16 2.32 -2.78
N GLU A 33 -8.21 1.83 -3.46
CA GLU A 33 -8.06 1.04 -4.69
C GLU A 33 -7.26 1.77 -5.76
N LYS A 34 -7.59 3.04 -6.00
CA LYS A 34 -6.87 3.89 -6.98
C LYS A 34 -5.43 4.13 -6.57
N ALA A 35 -5.16 4.38 -5.29
CA ALA A 35 -3.81 4.58 -4.78
C ALA A 35 -2.96 3.30 -4.91
N GLU A 36 -3.51 2.14 -4.56
CA GLU A 36 -2.85 0.85 -4.72
C GLU A 36 -2.58 0.53 -6.20
N LEU A 37 -3.57 0.70 -7.07
CA LEU A 37 -3.40 0.48 -8.52
C LEU A 37 -2.34 1.41 -9.11
N ASN A 38 -2.29 2.66 -8.64
CA ASN A 38 -1.30 3.65 -9.08
C ASN A 38 0.12 3.22 -8.74
N THR A 39 0.35 2.74 -7.50
CA THR A 39 1.70 2.39 -7.02
C THR A 39 2.13 0.95 -7.37
N ARG A 40 1.22 0.10 -7.79
CA ARG A 40 1.47 -1.33 -8.00
C ARG A 40 1.34 -1.77 -9.45
N GLY A 41 0.39 -1.21 -10.20
CA GLY A 41 -0.02 -1.71 -11.52
C GLY A 41 -0.70 -3.09 -11.44
N LYS A 42 -0.94 -3.71 -12.60
CA LYS A 42 -1.39 -5.11 -12.68
C LYS A 42 -0.23 -6.08 -12.46
N SER A 43 0.95 -5.68 -12.87
CA SER A 43 2.21 -6.38 -12.62
C SER A 43 3.35 -5.37 -12.47
N SER A 44 4.40 -5.74 -11.75
CA SER A 44 5.56 -4.88 -11.60
C SER A 44 6.87 -5.66 -11.45
N TYR A 45 7.95 -4.96 -11.80
CA TYR A 45 9.32 -5.32 -11.47
C TYR A 45 9.97 -4.13 -10.79
N MET A 46 10.69 -4.37 -9.70
CA MET A 46 11.41 -3.32 -8.98
C MET A 46 12.79 -3.80 -8.53
N GLU A 47 13.78 -2.91 -8.61
CA GLU A 47 15.07 -3.05 -7.94
C GLU A 47 15.08 -2.13 -6.73
N THR A 48 15.44 -2.69 -5.59
CA THR A 48 15.26 -2.04 -4.30
C THR A 48 16.54 -2.12 -3.47
N ASN A 49 16.88 -0.99 -2.84
CA ASN A 49 17.84 -0.94 -1.74
C ASN A 49 17.07 -0.64 -0.45
N MET A 50 17.21 -1.50 0.54
CA MET A 50 16.66 -1.31 1.88
C MET A 50 17.79 -1.08 2.87
N GLU A 51 17.78 0.08 3.53
CA GLU A 51 18.72 0.44 4.59
C GLU A 51 18.06 0.33 5.95
N ILE A 52 18.60 -0.52 6.80
CA ILE A 52 18.19 -0.72 8.18
C ILE A 52 19.12 0.12 9.04
N ILE A 53 18.61 1.24 9.55
CA ILE A 53 19.37 2.23 10.32
C ILE A 53 19.05 2.04 11.79
N ARG A 54 20.10 1.90 12.60
CA ARG A 54 20.05 1.77 14.04
C ARG A 54 21.06 2.74 14.67
N PRO A 55 20.93 3.14 15.93
CA PRO A 55 21.81 4.14 16.54
C PRO A 55 23.32 3.86 16.44
N LYS A 56 23.71 2.57 16.33
CA LYS A 56 25.10 2.15 16.31
C LYS A 56 25.57 1.50 15.02
N TRP A 57 24.66 1.21 14.08
CA TRP A 57 25.01 0.53 12.83
C TRP A 57 23.96 0.76 11.74
N THR A 58 24.39 0.64 10.51
CA THR A 58 23.52 0.61 9.33
C THR A 58 23.82 -0.64 8.52
N ARG A 59 22.80 -1.28 8.00
CA ARG A 59 22.92 -2.44 7.12
C ARG A 59 22.05 -2.24 5.89
N SER A 60 22.58 -2.62 4.72
CA SER A 60 21.81 -2.57 3.46
C SER A 60 21.49 -3.96 2.97
N VAL A 61 20.30 -4.12 2.41
CA VAL A 61 19.83 -5.31 1.70
C VAL A 61 19.35 -4.87 0.32
N GLN A 62 19.91 -5.46 -0.73
CA GLN A 62 19.50 -5.21 -2.11
C GLN A 62 18.71 -6.38 -2.63
N PHE A 63 17.62 -6.10 -3.35
CA PHE A 63 16.78 -7.15 -3.91
C PHE A 63 16.04 -6.71 -5.17
N LYS A 64 15.68 -7.69 -5.98
CA LYS A 64 14.74 -7.57 -7.09
C LYS A 64 13.39 -8.12 -6.65
N SER A 65 12.31 -7.53 -7.12
CA SER A 65 10.97 -8.06 -6.85
C SER A 65 10.11 -8.05 -8.11
N TRP A 66 9.28 -9.05 -8.23
CA TRP A 66 8.24 -9.20 -9.25
C TRP A 66 6.91 -9.40 -8.56
N SER A 67 5.87 -8.76 -9.05
CA SER A 67 4.51 -9.00 -8.58
C SER A 67 3.55 -9.06 -9.75
N SER A 68 2.52 -9.87 -9.61
CA SER A 68 1.42 -9.96 -10.58
C SER A 68 0.11 -10.06 -9.81
N GLU A 69 -0.83 -9.17 -10.16
CA GLU A 69 -2.08 -8.99 -9.43
C GLU A 69 -1.84 -8.81 -7.92
N SER A 70 -2.79 -9.19 -7.08
CA SER A 70 -2.63 -9.16 -5.63
C SER A 70 -2.07 -10.48 -5.05
N ASN A 71 -1.97 -11.51 -5.86
CA ASN A 71 -1.80 -12.89 -5.41
C ASN A 71 -0.40 -13.47 -5.58
N TYR A 72 0.42 -12.84 -6.42
CA TYR A 72 1.74 -13.37 -6.76
C TYR A 72 2.84 -12.36 -6.46
N GLY A 73 3.89 -12.82 -5.81
CA GLY A 73 5.08 -12.03 -5.52
C GLY A 73 6.31 -12.92 -5.45
N LEU A 74 7.41 -12.43 -6.01
CA LEU A 74 8.72 -13.05 -5.90
C LEU A 74 9.73 -11.99 -5.53
N VAL A 75 10.52 -12.23 -4.50
CA VAL A 75 11.63 -11.38 -4.08
C VAL A 75 12.92 -12.20 -4.18
N PHE A 76 13.95 -11.62 -4.76
CA PHE A 76 15.27 -12.22 -4.88
C PHE A 76 16.35 -11.31 -4.31
N ILE A 77 17.08 -11.77 -3.30
CA ILE A 77 18.14 -11.00 -2.64
C ILE A 77 19.39 -11.01 -3.50
N THR A 78 19.83 -9.82 -3.90
CA THR A 78 21.04 -9.61 -4.72
C THR A 78 22.26 -9.20 -3.89
N GLY A 79 22.05 -8.72 -2.69
CA GLY A 79 23.08 -8.32 -1.73
C GLY A 79 22.53 -8.12 -0.31
N PRO A 80 23.39 -8.13 0.70
CA PRO A 80 24.84 -8.38 0.68
C PRO A 80 25.20 -9.86 0.42
N ALA A 81 26.50 -10.14 0.24
CA ALA A 81 26.99 -11.48 -0.15
C ALA A 81 26.48 -12.62 0.77
N LYS A 82 26.32 -12.36 2.06
CA LYS A 82 25.86 -13.34 3.05
C LYS A 82 24.41 -13.82 2.79
N GLU A 83 23.56 -12.94 2.30
CA GLU A 83 22.13 -13.22 2.05
C GLU A 83 21.83 -13.43 0.55
N LYS A 84 22.79 -13.14 -0.33
CA LYS A 84 22.61 -13.25 -1.77
C LYS A 84 22.12 -14.63 -2.19
N GLY A 85 21.11 -14.65 -3.06
CA GLY A 85 20.50 -15.89 -3.54
C GLY A 85 19.32 -16.38 -2.70
N GLN A 86 19.08 -15.80 -1.52
CA GLN A 86 17.81 -16.04 -0.83
C GLN A 86 16.65 -15.50 -1.68
N SER A 87 15.52 -16.18 -1.62
CA SER A 87 14.32 -15.71 -2.30
C SER A 87 13.07 -15.98 -1.46
N PHE A 88 12.04 -15.18 -1.71
CA PHE A 88 10.76 -15.27 -1.05
C PHE A 88 9.67 -15.32 -2.11
N LEU A 89 8.79 -16.29 -2.00
CA LEU A 89 7.68 -16.49 -2.92
C LEU A 89 6.37 -16.30 -2.17
N LYS A 90 5.52 -15.42 -2.67
CA LYS A 90 4.11 -15.34 -2.33
C LYS A 90 3.28 -15.95 -3.43
N ARG A 91 2.36 -16.82 -3.07
CA ARG A 91 1.33 -17.35 -3.97
C ARG A 91 0.02 -17.47 -3.21
N ASN A 92 -0.95 -16.64 -3.55
CA ASN A 92 -2.19 -16.47 -2.79
C ASN A 92 -1.89 -16.08 -1.33
N MET A 93 -2.39 -16.83 -0.37
CA MET A 93 -2.17 -16.62 1.07
C MET A 93 -0.92 -17.32 1.61
N GLU A 94 -0.18 -18.01 0.79
CA GLU A 94 0.98 -18.79 1.21
C GLU A 94 2.28 -18.07 0.86
N VAL A 95 3.23 -18.15 1.77
CA VAL A 95 4.56 -17.54 1.63
C VAL A 95 5.63 -18.58 1.92
N TRP A 96 6.64 -18.63 1.07
CA TRP A 96 7.81 -19.49 1.23
C TRP A 96 9.09 -18.67 1.18
N SER A 97 10.10 -19.13 1.91
CA SER A 97 11.48 -18.65 1.80
C SER A 97 12.38 -19.78 1.30
N TRP A 98 13.30 -19.45 0.42
CA TRP A 98 14.38 -20.31 -0.02
C TRP A 98 15.72 -19.79 0.50
N SER A 99 16.52 -20.68 1.06
CA SER A 99 17.90 -20.38 1.47
C SER A 99 18.88 -21.27 0.70
N PRO A 100 19.74 -20.68 -0.15
CA PRO A 100 20.76 -21.45 -0.88
C PRO A 100 21.82 -22.06 0.04
N ALA A 101 22.11 -21.43 1.18
CA ALA A 101 23.11 -21.91 2.13
C ALA A 101 22.78 -23.30 2.71
N ILE A 102 21.50 -23.56 2.97
CA ILE A 102 21.02 -24.84 3.52
C ILE A 102 20.21 -25.65 2.50
N ARG A 103 20.03 -25.11 1.26
CA ARG A 103 19.26 -25.70 0.16
C ARG A 103 17.86 -26.15 0.58
N ARG A 104 17.16 -25.31 1.35
CA ARG A 104 15.81 -25.59 1.84
C ARG A 104 14.82 -24.49 1.47
N THR A 105 13.64 -24.94 1.06
CA THR A 105 12.43 -24.11 0.98
C THR A 105 11.62 -24.34 2.25
N ILE A 106 11.25 -23.25 2.92
CA ILE A 106 10.48 -23.28 4.17
C ILE A 106 9.22 -22.45 3.94
N LYS A 107 8.06 -23.01 4.25
CA LYS A 107 6.80 -22.27 4.30
C LYS A 107 6.81 -21.39 5.56
N ILE A 108 6.57 -20.09 5.40
CA ILE A 108 6.50 -19.17 6.54
C ILE A 108 5.12 -19.32 7.18
N PRO A 109 5.04 -19.77 8.45
CA PRO A 109 3.77 -19.95 9.12
C PRO A 109 3.16 -18.60 9.54
N PRO A 110 1.83 -18.51 9.74
CA PRO A 110 1.16 -17.29 10.17
C PRO A 110 1.76 -16.65 11.43
N SER A 111 2.23 -17.43 12.39
CA SER A 111 2.88 -16.96 13.62
C SER A 111 4.18 -16.17 13.38
N MET A 112 4.80 -16.29 12.22
CA MET A 112 6.00 -15.54 11.86
C MET A 112 5.70 -14.25 11.06
N MET A 113 4.44 -13.95 10.75
CA MET A 113 4.10 -12.79 9.93
C MET A 113 4.41 -11.44 10.59
N LEU A 114 4.35 -11.35 11.91
CA LEU A 114 4.76 -10.16 12.69
C LEU A 114 6.28 -9.99 12.83
N GLN A 115 7.06 -11.01 12.52
CA GLN A 115 8.52 -10.88 12.61
C GLN A 115 9.07 -9.92 11.56
N GLY A 116 10.09 -9.15 11.97
CA GLY A 116 10.79 -8.23 11.07
C GLY A 116 11.44 -8.97 9.90
N TRP A 117 11.05 -8.59 8.68
CA TRP A 117 11.62 -9.15 7.46
C TRP A 117 13.08 -8.76 7.32
N MET A 118 13.96 -9.74 7.20
CA MET A 118 15.41 -9.51 7.08
C MET A 118 16.01 -8.62 8.19
N GLY A 119 15.35 -8.56 9.37
CA GLY A 119 15.77 -7.72 10.51
C GLY A 119 15.42 -6.23 10.38
N SER A 120 14.59 -5.88 9.41
CA SER A 120 14.06 -4.52 9.22
C SER A 120 12.87 -4.23 10.15
N ASP A 121 12.34 -3.01 10.07
CA ASP A 121 11.11 -2.62 10.76
C ASP A 121 9.85 -2.98 9.95
N TYR A 122 10.01 -3.41 8.68
CA TYR A 122 8.94 -4.07 7.93
C TYR A 122 8.77 -5.50 8.43
N THR A 123 7.54 -5.90 8.67
CA THR A 123 7.22 -7.28 9.01
C THR A 123 7.18 -8.16 7.76
N ASN A 124 7.19 -9.49 7.94
CA ASN A 124 6.92 -10.41 6.83
C ASN A 124 5.56 -10.12 6.19
N ASP A 125 4.55 -9.73 6.97
CA ASP A 125 3.23 -9.36 6.45
C ASP A 125 3.27 -8.12 5.58
N ASP A 126 3.98 -7.08 6.01
CA ASP A 126 4.08 -5.83 5.25
C ASP A 126 4.67 -6.06 3.84
N LEU A 127 5.76 -6.80 3.75
CA LEU A 127 6.46 -6.99 2.47
C LEU A 127 5.92 -8.14 1.63
N LEU A 128 5.41 -9.18 2.27
CA LEU A 128 5.03 -10.40 1.57
C LEU A 128 3.51 -10.52 1.35
N LYS A 129 2.70 -9.82 2.17
CA LYS A 129 1.23 -9.81 2.06
C LYS A 129 0.62 -8.44 1.75
N ALA A 130 1.39 -7.41 1.52
CA ALA A 130 0.93 -6.02 1.34
C ALA A 130 -0.20 -5.79 0.33
N SER A 131 -0.75 -6.84 -0.26
CA SER A 131 -1.78 -6.76 -1.28
C SER A 131 -3.21 -6.75 -0.78
N SER A 132 -3.46 -6.94 0.52
CA SER A 132 -4.81 -7.14 1.04
C SER A 132 -5.50 -5.87 1.57
N VAL A 133 -4.82 -4.69 1.54
CA VAL A 133 -5.41 -3.45 2.09
C VAL A 133 -6.74 -3.03 1.45
N VAL A 134 -7.04 -3.53 0.25
CA VAL A 134 -8.30 -3.27 -0.45
C VAL A 134 -9.38 -4.24 -0.04
N ASP A 135 -9.05 -5.54 0.05
CA ASP A 135 -10.02 -6.62 0.17
C ASP A 135 -10.27 -7.03 1.63
N ASP A 136 -9.23 -6.99 2.47
CA ASP A 136 -9.27 -7.50 3.83
C ASP A 136 -9.65 -6.45 4.88
N TYR A 137 -9.77 -5.18 4.46
CA TYR A 137 -10.13 -4.07 5.36
C TYR A 137 -11.49 -3.45 5.00
N THR A 138 -12.14 -2.89 5.99
CA THR A 138 -13.18 -1.86 5.82
C THR A 138 -12.50 -0.49 5.72
N HIS A 139 -13.12 0.45 5.01
CA HIS A 139 -12.53 1.77 4.74
C HIS A 139 -13.50 2.87 5.16
N LYS A 140 -13.02 3.80 5.97
CA LYS A 140 -13.80 4.96 6.40
C LYS A 140 -13.05 6.24 6.09
N LEU A 141 -13.60 7.09 5.24
CA LEU A 141 -13.06 8.43 5.02
C LEU A 141 -13.34 9.29 6.26
N LEU A 142 -12.29 9.73 6.95
CA LEU A 142 -12.36 10.57 8.14
C LEU A 142 -12.41 12.06 7.82
N GLY A 143 -11.93 12.47 6.63
CA GLY A 143 -11.86 13.86 6.20
C GLY A 143 -10.62 14.14 5.38
N GLU A 144 -10.18 15.40 5.41
CA GLU A 144 -9.00 15.88 4.68
C GLU A 144 -8.02 16.52 5.67
N GLU A 145 -6.74 16.26 5.46
CA GLU A 145 -5.64 16.88 6.21
C GLU A 145 -4.51 17.27 5.26
N THR A 146 -3.69 18.24 5.68
CA THR A 146 -2.45 18.58 4.95
C THR A 146 -1.28 17.87 5.58
N VAL A 147 -0.55 17.08 4.79
CA VAL A 147 0.66 16.36 5.20
C VAL A 147 1.80 16.79 4.29
N ASP A 148 2.86 17.37 4.87
CA ASP A 148 4.03 17.87 4.13
C ASP A 148 3.63 18.73 2.91
N GLY A 149 2.74 19.69 3.13
CA GLY A 149 2.22 20.63 2.12
C GLY A 149 1.25 20.03 1.10
N LYS A 150 0.92 18.74 1.18
CA LYS A 150 -0.01 18.05 0.27
C LYS A 150 -1.38 17.89 0.91
N ARG A 151 -2.44 18.29 0.19
CA ARG A 151 -3.82 17.99 0.60
C ARG A 151 -4.09 16.51 0.44
N CYS A 152 -4.48 15.84 1.51
CA CYS A 152 -4.67 14.40 1.57
C CYS A 152 -6.07 14.04 2.06
N TYR A 153 -6.61 12.94 1.55
CA TYR A 153 -7.69 12.22 2.21
C TYR A 153 -7.11 11.44 3.39
N LYS A 154 -7.72 11.55 4.57
CA LYS A 154 -7.41 10.72 5.73
C LYS A 154 -8.41 9.56 5.79
N ILE A 155 -7.91 8.34 5.72
CA ILE A 155 -8.73 7.13 5.63
C ILE A 155 -8.33 6.16 6.72
N GLU A 156 -9.32 5.72 7.49
CA GLU A 156 -9.19 4.64 8.47
C GLU A 156 -9.46 3.30 7.78
N LEU A 157 -8.58 2.33 8.03
CA LEU A 157 -8.73 0.96 7.58
C LEU A 157 -8.78 0.05 8.80
N LYS A 158 -9.86 -0.71 8.96
CA LYS A 158 -9.99 -1.72 10.02
C LYS A 158 -10.12 -3.09 9.39
N PRO A 159 -9.41 -4.12 9.93
CA PRO A 159 -9.57 -5.49 9.45
C PRO A 159 -11.02 -5.91 9.42
N LYS A 160 -11.39 -6.68 8.40
CA LYS A 160 -12.68 -7.37 8.39
C LYS A 160 -12.63 -8.57 9.33
N ASP A 161 -13.80 -8.99 9.83
CA ASP A 161 -13.92 -10.17 10.67
C ASP A 161 -13.33 -11.40 9.95
N GLY A 162 -12.47 -12.12 10.67
CA GLY A 162 -11.81 -13.32 10.15
C GLY A 162 -10.67 -13.07 9.15
N ALA A 163 -10.32 -11.84 8.83
CA ALA A 163 -9.16 -11.54 8.02
C ALA A 163 -7.87 -11.88 8.79
N ALA A 164 -6.97 -12.63 8.15
CA ALA A 164 -5.68 -12.99 8.75
C ALA A 164 -4.69 -11.82 8.68
N ILE A 165 -4.98 -10.74 9.39
CA ILE A 165 -4.23 -9.49 9.43
C ILE A 165 -3.61 -9.32 10.81
N VAL A 166 -2.42 -8.73 10.85
CA VAL A 166 -1.64 -8.51 12.07
C VAL A 166 -1.85 -7.13 12.69
N TRP A 167 -2.45 -6.19 11.95
CA TRP A 167 -2.67 -4.81 12.39
C TRP A 167 -4.12 -4.63 12.87
N GLY A 168 -4.31 -3.99 14.02
CA GLY A 168 -5.64 -3.64 14.53
C GLY A 168 -6.29 -2.51 13.72
N MET A 169 -5.49 -1.56 13.22
CA MET A 169 -5.96 -0.43 12.41
C MET A 169 -4.82 0.17 11.60
N LEU A 170 -5.13 0.72 10.43
CA LEU A 170 -4.25 1.61 9.69
C LEU A 170 -4.92 2.97 9.51
N LEU A 171 -4.12 4.05 9.59
CA LEU A 171 -4.52 5.37 9.09
C LEU A 171 -3.67 5.69 7.87
N LYS A 172 -4.31 5.99 6.74
CA LYS A 172 -3.62 6.36 5.50
C LYS A 172 -3.98 7.77 5.08
N TRP A 173 -2.96 8.56 4.73
CA TRP A 173 -3.09 9.87 4.10
C TRP A 173 -2.75 9.76 2.62
N VAL A 174 -3.77 9.83 1.78
CA VAL A 174 -3.64 9.71 0.32
C VAL A 174 -3.71 11.09 -0.31
N SER A 175 -2.64 11.50 -1.00
CA SER A 175 -2.59 12.77 -1.73
C SER A 175 -3.72 12.86 -2.75
N LYS A 176 -4.46 13.98 -2.75
CA LYS A 176 -5.60 14.20 -3.66
C LYS A 176 -5.15 14.37 -5.12
N ASP A 177 -4.00 14.97 -5.33
CA ASP A 177 -3.51 15.31 -6.66
C ASP A 177 -2.80 14.13 -7.34
N GLN A 178 -2.07 13.33 -6.53
CA GLN A 178 -1.22 12.27 -7.06
C GLN A 178 -1.77 10.86 -6.80
N LEU A 179 -2.80 10.72 -5.93
CA LEU A 179 -3.35 9.43 -5.50
C LEU A 179 -2.26 8.46 -5.02
N VAL A 180 -1.39 8.97 -4.15
CA VAL A 180 -0.32 8.21 -3.48
C VAL A 180 -0.52 8.33 -1.98
N ALA A 181 -0.43 7.23 -1.25
CA ALA A 181 -0.36 7.25 0.20
C ALA A 181 0.99 7.85 0.61
N VAL A 182 0.97 9.08 1.13
CA VAL A 182 2.19 9.81 1.54
C VAL A 182 2.57 9.54 2.99
N LYS A 183 1.61 9.10 3.80
CA LYS A 183 1.82 8.69 5.18
C LYS A 183 0.89 7.51 5.51
N THR A 184 1.41 6.54 6.25
CA THR A 184 0.61 5.45 6.85
C THR A 184 1.04 5.26 8.29
N GLU A 185 0.08 5.21 9.20
CA GLU A 185 0.29 4.84 10.60
C GLU A 185 -0.30 3.45 10.84
N TYR A 186 0.43 2.63 11.58
CA TYR A 186 0.09 1.25 11.89
C TYR A 186 -0.16 1.13 13.38
N TYR A 187 -1.33 0.65 13.74
CA TYR A 187 -1.78 0.48 15.12
C TYR A 187 -1.98 -1.00 15.43
N ASP A 188 -1.67 -1.41 16.64
CA ASP A 188 -1.96 -2.75 17.13
C ASP A 188 -3.44 -2.94 17.49
N GLU A 189 -3.78 -4.11 18.02
CA GLU A 189 -5.14 -4.45 18.46
C GLU A 189 -5.60 -3.63 19.68
N LEU A 190 -4.66 -3.07 20.46
CA LEU A 190 -4.94 -2.20 21.61
C LEU A 190 -5.12 -0.74 21.21
N GLY A 191 -4.86 -0.39 19.93
CA GLY A 191 -4.93 0.98 19.41
C GLY A 191 -3.67 1.79 19.68
N GLU A 192 -2.54 1.15 20.03
CA GLU A 192 -1.26 1.81 20.22
C GLU A 192 -0.53 1.96 18.89
N LEU A 193 0.07 3.13 18.65
CA LEU A 193 0.87 3.39 17.45
C LEU A 193 2.17 2.56 17.50
N VAL A 194 2.33 1.66 16.55
CA VAL A 194 3.52 0.80 16.45
C VAL A 194 4.59 1.40 15.54
N LYS A 195 4.20 1.96 14.40
CA LYS A 195 5.13 2.53 13.41
C LYS A 195 4.43 3.48 12.47
N THR A 196 5.23 4.37 11.86
CA THR A 196 4.78 5.31 10.82
C THR A 196 5.61 5.11 9.55
N GLU A 197 4.98 4.99 8.40
CA GLU A 197 5.61 5.00 7.09
C GLU A 197 5.39 6.35 6.41
N ILE A 198 6.47 6.93 5.87
CA ILE A 198 6.45 8.18 5.09
C ILE A 198 6.93 7.86 3.68
N ALA A 199 6.14 8.22 2.68
CA ALA A 199 6.47 8.09 1.27
C ALA A 199 6.88 9.44 0.69
N SER A 200 8.01 9.49 -0.01
CA SER A 200 8.58 10.71 -0.56
C SER A 200 9.19 10.48 -1.95
N ASN A 201 9.74 11.56 -2.55
CA ASN A 201 10.35 11.55 -3.87
C ASN A 201 9.43 10.89 -4.93
N ILE A 202 8.19 11.41 -5.03
CA ILE A 202 7.21 10.89 -5.97
C ILE A 202 7.67 11.20 -7.39
N LYS A 203 7.73 10.17 -8.23
CA LYS A 203 8.11 10.23 -9.65
C LYS A 203 6.98 9.69 -10.51
N THR A 204 6.82 10.24 -11.70
CA THR A 204 5.89 9.69 -12.69
C THR A 204 6.64 8.68 -13.56
N ILE A 205 6.22 7.42 -13.51
CA ILE A 205 6.83 6.30 -14.24
C ILE A 205 5.71 5.56 -14.97
N SER A 206 5.81 5.47 -16.30
CA SER A 206 4.78 4.83 -17.13
C SER A 206 3.36 5.41 -16.88
N GLY A 207 3.26 6.74 -16.68
CA GLY A 207 2.00 7.42 -16.39
C GLY A 207 1.47 7.24 -14.97
N ARG A 208 2.21 6.60 -14.05
CA ARG A 208 1.86 6.35 -12.65
C ARG A 208 2.71 7.19 -11.71
N ASN A 209 2.08 7.73 -10.69
CA ASN A 209 2.80 8.42 -9.62
C ASN A 209 3.26 7.39 -8.60
N MET A 210 4.57 7.27 -8.41
CA MET A 210 5.19 6.28 -7.54
C MET A 210 6.19 6.95 -6.60
N PRO A 211 6.10 6.74 -5.28
CA PRO A 211 7.15 7.16 -4.36
C PRO A 211 8.40 6.34 -4.66
N SER A 212 9.54 6.99 -4.80
CA SER A 212 10.81 6.30 -4.97
C SER A 212 11.56 6.09 -3.65
N LYS A 213 11.04 6.64 -2.54
CA LYS A 213 11.59 6.47 -1.20
C LYS A 213 10.47 6.28 -0.19
N LEU A 214 10.60 5.26 0.67
CA LEU A 214 9.77 5.01 1.84
C LEU A 214 10.66 5.01 3.09
N GLU A 215 10.21 5.65 4.17
CA GLU A 215 10.85 5.62 5.48
C GLU A 215 9.87 5.06 6.50
N LEU A 216 10.21 3.94 7.11
CA LEU A 216 9.44 3.32 8.19
C LEU A 216 10.12 3.59 9.53
N ILE A 217 9.39 4.22 10.44
CA ILE A 217 9.87 4.70 11.73
C ILE A 217 9.08 3.99 12.82
N PRO A 218 9.69 3.07 13.60
CA PRO A 218 9.04 2.45 14.74
C PRO A 218 8.82 3.47 15.87
N ALA A 219 7.69 3.37 16.56
CA ALA A 219 7.32 4.31 17.63
C ALA A 219 8.14 4.11 18.91
N ASP A 220 8.57 2.86 19.16
CA ASP A 220 9.25 2.43 20.40
C ASP A 220 10.80 2.45 20.31
N LYS A 221 11.39 2.77 19.13
CA LYS A 221 12.84 2.65 18.89
C LYS A 221 13.46 3.97 18.41
N SER A 222 13.71 4.88 19.32
CA SER A 222 14.34 6.17 19.00
C SER A 222 15.63 6.00 18.20
N GLY A 223 15.82 6.82 17.16
CA GLY A 223 16.98 6.78 16.27
C GLY A 223 17.04 5.57 15.33
N SER A 224 16.01 4.74 15.31
CA SER A 224 15.88 3.59 14.40
C SER A 224 14.90 3.89 13.28
N LYS A 225 15.22 3.45 12.07
CA LYS A 225 14.30 3.43 10.94
C LYS A 225 14.75 2.45 9.87
N THR A 226 13.85 2.10 8.98
CA THR A 226 14.15 1.39 7.74
C THR A 226 13.80 2.28 6.55
N VAL A 227 14.72 2.42 5.62
CA VAL A 227 14.55 3.22 4.40
C VAL A 227 14.56 2.29 3.19
N ILE A 228 13.52 2.35 2.38
CA ILE A 228 13.45 1.68 1.08
C ILE A 228 13.64 2.73 -0.01
N THR A 229 14.53 2.43 -0.96
CA THR A 229 14.74 3.24 -2.17
C THR A 229 14.60 2.35 -3.39
N TYR A 230 13.71 2.74 -4.30
CA TYR A 230 13.51 2.07 -5.58
C TYR A 230 14.38 2.72 -6.65
N SER A 231 15.20 1.92 -7.34
CA SER A 231 16.13 2.41 -8.40
C SER A 231 15.62 2.15 -9.82
N ASN A 232 14.93 1.04 -10.02
CA ASN A 232 14.39 0.64 -11.32
C ASN A 232 12.97 0.09 -11.10
N MET A 233 11.99 0.71 -11.74
CA MET A 233 10.59 0.32 -11.60
C MET A 233 9.97 0.17 -12.99
N LYS A 234 9.29 -0.96 -13.22
CA LYS A 234 8.53 -1.24 -14.44
C LYS A 234 7.15 -1.75 -14.05
N PHE A 235 6.13 -1.27 -14.73
CA PHE A 235 4.73 -1.63 -14.47
C PHE A 235 4.09 -2.23 -15.70
N ASP A 236 3.02 -3.00 -15.47
CA ASP A 236 2.19 -3.61 -16.49
C ASP A 236 2.99 -4.42 -17.51
N ILE A 237 4.06 -5.05 -17.02
CA ILE A 237 4.93 -5.91 -17.83
C ILE A 237 4.33 -7.32 -17.95
N PRO A 238 4.52 -8.02 -19.08
CA PRO A 238 4.06 -9.39 -19.21
C PRO A 238 4.87 -10.30 -18.28
N LEU A 239 4.23 -10.85 -17.25
CA LEU A 239 4.81 -11.83 -16.35
C LEU A 239 3.99 -13.12 -16.43
N GLY A 240 4.64 -14.21 -16.83
CA GLY A 240 4.02 -15.53 -16.80
C GLY A 240 3.96 -16.08 -15.37
N THR A 241 2.97 -16.94 -15.10
CA THR A 241 2.79 -17.54 -13.77
C THR A 241 3.90 -18.52 -13.39
N GLU A 242 4.69 -18.99 -14.36
CA GLU A 242 5.82 -19.89 -14.18
C GLU A 242 6.93 -19.31 -13.30
N ILE A 243 7.08 -17.97 -13.25
CA ILE A 243 8.06 -17.32 -12.39
C ILE A 243 7.64 -17.36 -10.91
N PHE A 244 6.36 -17.55 -10.62
CA PHE A 244 5.81 -17.61 -9.27
C PHE A 244 5.65 -19.05 -8.78
N THR A 245 6.72 -19.85 -8.93
CA THR A 245 6.77 -21.24 -8.49
C THR A 245 7.93 -21.50 -7.54
N GLN A 246 7.79 -22.50 -6.66
CA GLN A 246 8.89 -22.90 -5.78
C GLN A 246 10.12 -23.36 -6.55
N GLN A 247 9.93 -23.96 -7.73
CA GLN A 247 11.00 -24.38 -8.59
C GLN A 247 11.76 -23.17 -9.18
N TYR A 248 11.05 -22.10 -9.57
CA TYR A 248 11.67 -20.92 -10.11
C TYR A 248 12.39 -20.11 -9.03
N MET A 249 11.82 -19.95 -7.82
CA MET A 249 12.45 -19.22 -6.73
C MET A 249 13.81 -19.80 -6.31
N GLN A 250 14.07 -21.10 -6.54
CA GLN A 250 15.35 -21.75 -6.22
C GLN A 250 16.46 -21.44 -7.23
N ARG A 251 16.14 -20.94 -8.42
CA ARG A 251 17.08 -20.74 -9.54
C ARG A 251 17.04 -19.36 -10.17
N VAL A 252 16.21 -18.45 -9.66
CA VAL A 252 16.20 -17.04 -10.08
C VAL A 252 17.57 -16.39 -9.81
N LYS A 253 18.00 -15.47 -10.70
CA LYS A 253 19.30 -14.81 -10.66
C LYS A 253 19.17 -13.28 -10.78
#